data_3383d6fe0505293cd9c412c11b7af3fc
#
_entry.id   3383d6fe0505293cd9c412c11b7af3fc
#
_cell.length_a   1.000
_cell.length_b   1.000
_cell.length_c   1.000
_cell.angle_alpha   90.00
_cell.angle_beta   90.00
_cell.angle_gamma   90.00
#
_symmetry.space_group_name_H-M   'P 1'
#
loop_
_entity.id
_entity.type
_entity.pdbx_description
1 polymer ?
#
loop_
_entity_poly.entity_id
_entity_poly.type
_entity_poly.pdbx_seq_one_letter_code
_entity_poly.pdbx_strand_id
1 'polypeptide(L)'
;MGKAASAMAVGAYDVLGVSIERALVITKDDHVTPQLHALPNVEIHESAHPVPDKRSLEAGESLLKWLSELPRSVEPLFLISGGASSLVEVLEEGVTFEQLGKLNAEGLASGIPIGELNARRSRLSRIKGGGVARLLGDRRARALFISDVPGDDPAVIGSGLLGPSVGHQDRIERTIVASLEHAIDGVSVAAEKLGLDVRRPVGRFDDDAARLAVRFTHELHLNSAQLCVWGGESTVQLPQSPGRGGRNQHLALAAARLLAGQPNLMLLAAGTDGTDGVTDDAGALVDSETCARLSLAEMDADDCIRRADSGTALAASGDLVHTGPTGTNVGDLVIGLKLSALAARIAVEARDGLDTHVL
;
A
#
# COMPACT_ATOMS: atom_id res chain seq x y z
N MET A 1 14.61 -0.39 2.43
CA MET A 1 14.32 -0.36 0.98
C MET A 1 12.83 -0.54 0.78
N GLY A 2 12.18 0.33 -0.01
CA GLY A 2 10.74 0.31 -0.29
C GLY A 2 10.02 1.60 0.08
N LYS A 3 8.69 1.67 -0.18
CA LYS A 3 7.88 2.87 0.08
C LYS A 3 7.90 3.30 1.56
N ALA A 4 7.96 2.34 2.51
CA ALA A 4 7.98 2.60 3.95
C ALA A 4 9.42 2.71 4.52
N ALA A 5 10.45 2.70 3.68
CA ALA A 5 11.86 2.62 4.15
C ALA A 5 12.24 3.79 5.06
N SER A 6 11.73 4.99 4.79
CA SER A 6 11.97 6.18 5.62
C SER A 6 11.42 6.00 7.04
N ALA A 7 10.14 5.64 7.17
CA ALA A 7 9.50 5.44 8.47
C ALA A 7 10.11 4.25 9.24
N MET A 8 10.41 3.14 8.54
CA MET A 8 11.07 1.99 9.15
C MET A 8 12.48 2.34 9.67
N ALA A 9 13.23 3.17 8.93
CA ALA A 9 14.55 3.63 9.37
C ALA A 9 14.45 4.51 10.62
N VAL A 10 13.53 5.47 10.65
CA VAL A 10 13.28 6.32 11.84
C VAL A 10 12.95 5.43 13.04
N GLY A 11 12.00 4.49 12.90
CA GLY A 11 11.65 3.56 13.99
C GLY A 11 12.82 2.69 14.46
N ALA A 12 13.71 2.26 13.55
CA ALA A 12 14.92 1.54 13.93
C ALA A 12 15.88 2.41 14.74
N TYR A 13 16.06 3.67 14.36
CA TYR A 13 16.90 4.61 15.12
C TYR A 13 16.32 4.96 16.49
N ASP A 14 14.98 5.06 16.59
CA ASP A 14 14.31 5.28 17.88
C ASP A 14 14.59 4.18 18.89
N VAL A 15 14.73 2.94 18.42
CA VAL A 15 14.97 1.76 19.29
C VAL A 15 16.44 1.46 19.49
N LEU A 16 17.26 1.53 18.43
CA LEU A 16 18.66 1.08 18.44
C LEU A 16 19.64 2.24 18.68
N GLY A 17 19.26 3.48 18.34
CA GLY A 17 20.03 4.69 18.58
C GLY A 17 21.46 4.60 18.07
N VAL A 18 22.39 4.80 18.99
CA VAL A 18 23.86 4.82 18.71
C VAL A 18 24.42 3.45 18.28
N SER A 19 23.66 2.37 18.38
CA SER A 19 24.08 1.07 17.88
C SER A 19 24.02 0.98 16.35
N ILE A 20 23.38 1.93 15.67
CA ILE A 20 23.40 2.03 14.22
C ILE A 20 24.63 2.82 13.78
N GLU A 21 25.61 2.12 13.22
CA GLU A 21 26.85 2.76 12.75
C GLU A 21 26.63 3.57 11.48
N ARG A 22 25.85 3.02 10.53
CA ARG A 22 25.46 3.68 9.28
C ARG A 22 24.19 3.05 8.70
N ALA A 23 23.46 3.80 7.88
CA ALA A 23 22.28 3.33 7.20
C ALA A 23 22.28 3.73 5.72
N LEU A 24 21.73 2.86 4.87
CA LEU A 24 21.40 3.13 3.48
C LEU A 24 19.88 3.02 3.31
N VAL A 25 19.23 4.13 2.97
CA VAL A 25 17.78 4.20 2.76
C VAL A 25 17.50 4.41 1.28
N ILE A 26 16.73 3.51 0.69
CA ILE A 26 16.30 3.59 -0.71
C ILE A 26 14.77 3.61 -0.71
N THR A 27 14.19 4.72 -1.17
CA THR A 27 12.75 4.94 -1.12
C THR A 27 12.22 5.57 -2.42
N LYS A 28 10.91 5.74 -2.51
CA LYS A 28 10.24 6.40 -3.63
C LYS A 28 10.38 7.92 -3.48
N ASP A 29 10.34 8.62 -4.63
CA ASP A 29 10.23 10.08 -4.67
C ASP A 29 9.15 10.58 -3.69
N ASP A 30 9.42 11.68 -2.98
CA ASP A 30 8.54 12.33 -2.02
C ASP A 30 8.17 11.46 -0.78
N HIS A 31 8.91 10.38 -0.50
CA HIS A 31 8.68 9.49 0.65
C HIS A 31 9.76 9.63 1.73
N VAL A 32 10.67 10.58 1.59
CA VAL A 32 11.66 10.91 2.62
C VAL A 32 11.00 11.81 3.67
N THR A 33 10.97 11.34 4.92
CA THR A 33 10.40 12.13 6.02
C THR A 33 11.41 13.15 6.54
N PRO A 34 10.99 14.32 7.06
CA PRO A 34 11.92 15.29 7.67
C PRO A 34 12.75 14.69 8.79
N GLN A 35 12.20 13.75 9.56
CA GLN A 35 12.88 13.06 10.64
C GLN A 35 14.08 12.24 10.14
N LEU A 36 13.98 11.63 8.93
CA LEU A 36 15.09 10.86 8.36
C LEU A 36 16.31 11.73 8.07
N HIS A 37 16.11 12.95 7.60
CA HIS A 37 17.19 13.89 7.34
C HIS A 37 17.96 14.31 8.60
N ALA A 38 17.33 14.23 9.76
CA ALA A 38 17.96 14.57 11.04
C ALA A 38 18.80 13.43 11.64
N LEU A 39 18.72 12.21 11.07
CA LEU A 39 19.44 11.06 11.58
C LEU A 39 20.91 11.07 11.16
N PRO A 40 21.84 10.65 12.03
CA PRO A 40 23.26 10.61 11.70
C PRO A 40 23.60 9.45 10.77
N ASN A 41 24.61 9.63 9.92
CA ASN A 41 25.21 8.57 9.08
C ASN A 41 24.20 7.84 8.16
N VAL A 42 23.24 8.56 7.62
CA VAL A 42 22.24 8.03 6.68
C VAL A 42 22.58 8.49 5.27
N GLU A 43 22.75 7.54 4.36
CA GLU A 43 22.77 7.75 2.92
C GLU A 43 21.36 7.51 2.36
N ILE A 44 20.83 8.44 1.55
CA ILE A 44 19.46 8.39 1.05
C ILE A 44 19.47 8.39 -0.47
N HIS A 45 18.72 7.45 -1.06
CA HIS A 45 18.44 7.38 -2.49
C HIS A 45 16.93 7.41 -2.72
N GLU A 46 16.48 8.31 -3.60
CA GLU A 46 15.12 8.35 -4.10
C GLU A 46 15.09 7.84 -5.53
N SER A 47 14.13 6.99 -5.85
CA SER A 47 13.96 6.37 -7.16
C SER A 47 12.50 6.36 -7.58
N ALA A 48 12.25 6.20 -8.89
CA ALA A 48 10.90 6.16 -9.43
C ALA A 48 10.17 4.83 -9.13
N HIS A 49 8.89 4.94 -8.90
CA HIS A 49 7.96 3.83 -8.70
C HIS A 49 6.60 4.16 -9.36
N PRO A 50 5.91 3.26 -10.06
CA PRO A 50 6.16 1.81 -10.18
C PRO A 50 7.14 1.41 -11.29
N VAL A 51 7.49 2.32 -12.20
CA VAL A 51 8.42 2.05 -13.30
C VAL A 51 9.82 2.48 -12.87
N PRO A 52 10.82 1.55 -12.83
CA PRO A 52 12.18 1.89 -12.46
C PRO A 52 12.81 2.86 -13.47
N ASP A 53 13.64 3.77 -13.00
CA ASP A 53 14.49 4.63 -13.81
C ASP A 53 15.99 4.37 -13.51
N LYS A 54 16.89 5.17 -14.06
CA LYS A 54 18.34 4.99 -13.90
C LYS A 54 18.78 5.11 -12.43
N ARG A 55 18.06 5.85 -11.62
CA ARG A 55 18.36 6.01 -10.18
C ARG A 55 18.24 4.69 -9.43
N SER A 56 17.41 3.75 -9.92
CA SER A 56 17.34 2.40 -9.33
C SER A 56 18.65 1.62 -9.51
N LEU A 57 19.42 1.86 -10.59
CA LEU A 57 20.73 1.25 -10.79
C LEU A 57 21.78 1.90 -9.88
N GLU A 58 21.76 3.23 -9.74
CA GLU A 58 22.64 3.97 -8.82
C GLU A 58 22.41 3.52 -7.36
N ALA A 59 21.15 3.35 -6.96
CA ALA A 59 20.81 2.78 -5.66
C ALA A 59 21.31 1.33 -5.50
N GLY A 60 21.29 0.54 -6.58
CA GLY A 60 21.84 -0.81 -6.62
C GLY A 60 23.36 -0.85 -6.45
N GLU A 61 24.07 0.06 -7.10
CA GLU A 61 25.53 0.21 -6.95
C GLU A 61 25.88 0.60 -5.49
N SER A 62 25.14 1.55 -4.91
CA SER A 62 25.31 1.92 -3.50
C SER A 62 25.04 0.75 -2.56
N LEU A 63 24.02 -0.07 -2.82
CA LEU A 63 23.74 -1.29 -2.07
C LEU A 63 24.90 -2.28 -2.15
N LEU A 64 25.43 -2.56 -3.35
CA LEU A 64 26.58 -3.45 -3.51
C LEU A 64 27.83 -2.95 -2.79
N LYS A 65 28.12 -1.65 -2.91
CA LYS A 65 29.22 -0.99 -2.20
C LYS A 65 29.02 -1.16 -0.69
N TRP A 66 27.84 -0.82 -0.18
CA TRP A 66 27.51 -0.94 1.24
C TRP A 66 27.72 -2.36 1.75
N LEU A 67 27.24 -3.39 1.01
CA LEU A 67 27.42 -4.81 1.37
C LEU A 67 28.89 -5.22 1.36
N SER A 68 29.70 -4.75 0.40
CA SER A 68 31.12 -5.10 0.28
C SER A 68 31.98 -4.49 1.38
N GLU A 69 31.59 -3.34 1.90
CA GLU A 69 32.31 -2.61 2.96
C GLU A 69 31.91 -3.03 4.37
N LEU A 70 30.87 -3.90 4.52
CA LEU A 70 30.41 -4.34 5.84
C LEU A 70 31.49 -5.14 6.59
N PRO A 71 31.94 -4.69 7.78
CA PRO A 71 32.81 -5.49 8.63
C PRO A 71 32.17 -6.84 8.98
N ARG A 72 32.98 -7.90 9.13
CA ARG A 72 32.44 -9.21 9.49
C ARG A 72 31.81 -9.27 10.89
N SER A 73 32.18 -8.34 11.76
CA SER A 73 31.66 -8.20 13.13
C SER A 73 30.29 -7.52 13.18
N VAL A 74 29.84 -6.87 12.10
CA VAL A 74 28.58 -6.15 12.06
C VAL A 74 27.48 -7.05 11.52
N GLU A 75 26.38 -7.13 12.25
CA GLU A 75 25.15 -7.80 11.83
C GLU A 75 24.24 -6.79 11.12
N PRO A 76 24.01 -6.89 9.79
CA PRO A 76 23.15 -5.98 9.08
C PRO A 76 21.68 -6.22 9.43
N LEU A 77 20.95 -5.11 9.61
CA LEU A 77 19.50 -5.08 9.70
C LEU A 77 18.92 -4.57 8.39
N PHE A 78 18.09 -5.38 7.75
CA PHE A 78 17.37 -5.00 6.54
C PHE A 78 15.92 -4.66 6.88
N LEU A 79 15.45 -3.52 6.37
CA LEU A 79 14.08 -3.06 6.48
C LEU A 79 13.49 -3.01 5.07
N ILE A 80 12.56 -3.91 4.79
CA ILE A 80 12.02 -4.13 3.44
C ILE A 80 10.51 -3.89 3.44
N SER A 81 10.03 -3.14 2.45
CA SER A 81 8.60 -2.94 2.24
C SER A 81 8.25 -3.00 0.76
N GLY A 82 6.96 -2.96 0.44
CA GLY A 82 6.46 -2.92 -0.92
C GLY A 82 7.11 -1.81 -1.76
N GLY A 83 7.18 -2.04 -3.06
CA GLY A 83 7.82 -1.14 -4.01
C GLY A 83 9.34 -1.30 -4.17
N ALA A 84 10.05 -1.97 -3.27
CA ALA A 84 11.51 -2.14 -3.34
C ALA A 84 11.99 -2.71 -4.70
N SER A 85 11.17 -3.53 -5.36
CA SER A 85 11.49 -4.15 -6.64
C SER A 85 11.80 -3.16 -7.78
N SER A 86 11.20 -1.98 -7.79
CA SER A 86 11.45 -0.92 -8.78
C SER A 86 12.47 0.10 -8.31
N LEU A 87 12.63 0.26 -7.01
CA LEU A 87 13.45 1.30 -6.40
C LEU A 87 14.94 0.96 -6.39
N VAL A 88 15.29 -0.33 -6.39
CA VAL A 88 16.67 -0.79 -6.39
C VAL A 88 16.88 -1.92 -7.39
N GLU A 89 17.95 -1.83 -8.19
CA GLU A 89 18.27 -2.83 -9.21
C GLU A 89 19.76 -2.97 -9.42
N VAL A 90 20.21 -4.23 -9.57
CA VAL A 90 21.54 -4.59 -10.06
C VAL A 90 21.37 -5.61 -11.15
N LEU A 91 21.63 -5.23 -12.38
CA LEU A 91 21.44 -6.12 -13.53
C LEU A 91 22.52 -7.20 -13.58
N GLU A 92 22.15 -8.37 -14.11
CA GLU A 92 23.10 -9.43 -14.47
C GLU A 92 24.05 -8.95 -15.58
N GLU A 93 25.21 -9.58 -15.66
CA GLU A 93 26.20 -9.25 -16.70
C GLU A 93 25.63 -9.43 -18.10
N GLY A 94 25.78 -8.41 -18.95
CA GLY A 94 25.24 -8.39 -20.31
C GLY A 94 23.76 -8.03 -20.42
N VAL A 95 23.06 -7.83 -19.31
CA VAL A 95 21.66 -7.37 -19.33
C VAL A 95 21.63 -5.84 -19.36
N THR A 96 20.78 -5.28 -20.23
CA THR A 96 20.61 -3.83 -20.37
C THR A 96 19.37 -3.33 -19.64
N PHE A 97 19.38 -2.04 -19.25
CA PHE A 97 18.21 -1.39 -18.68
C PHE A 97 16.99 -1.40 -19.62
N GLU A 98 17.23 -1.35 -20.94
CA GLU A 98 16.17 -1.45 -21.93
C GLU A 98 15.46 -2.82 -21.90
N GLN A 99 16.21 -3.91 -21.70
CA GLN A 99 15.62 -5.26 -21.56
C GLN A 99 14.74 -5.35 -20.31
N LEU A 100 15.17 -4.77 -19.19
CA LEU A 100 14.34 -4.67 -17.98
C LEU A 100 13.07 -3.84 -18.25
N GLY A 101 13.20 -2.71 -18.94
CA GLY A 101 12.07 -1.86 -19.33
C GLY A 101 11.04 -2.59 -20.19
N LYS A 102 11.49 -3.36 -21.19
CA LYS A 102 10.62 -4.20 -22.03
C LYS A 102 9.86 -5.24 -21.20
N LEU A 103 10.55 -5.95 -20.31
CA LEU A 103 9.91 -6.95 -19.45
C LEU A 103 8.84 -6.32 -18.54
N ASN A 104 9.09 -5.14 -17.98
CA ASN A 104 8.12 -4.44 -17.15
C ASN A 104 6.91 -3.97 -17.97
N ALA A 105 7.13 -3.43 -19.18
CA ALA A 105 6.05 -3.02 -20.07
C ALA A 105 5.19 -4.22 -20.52
N GLU A 106 5.81 -5.34 -20.87
CA GLU A 106 5.11 -6.60 -21.18
C GLU A 106 4.29 -7.10 -19.99
N GLY A 107 4.84 -7.04 -18.77
CA GLY A 107 4.14 -7.45 -17.55
C GLY A 107 2.89 -6.63 -17.29
N LEU A 108 2.95 -5.32 -17.52
CA LEU A 108 1.81 -4.41 -17.36
C LEU A 108 0.75 -4.60 -18.46
N ALA A 109 1.17 -4.88 -19.70
CA ALA A 109 0.27 -4.97 -20.85
C ALA A 109 -0.43 -6.34 -21.00
N SER A 110 0.23 -7.43 -20.59
CA SER A 110 -0.21 -8.79 -20.90
C SER A 110 -0.88 -9.54 -19.75
N GLY A 111 -1.05 -8.90 -18.59
CA GLY A 111 -1.70 -9.53 -17.44
C GLY A 111 -0.96 -10.79 -16.93
N ILE A 112 0.35 -10.86 -17.14
CA ILE A 112 1.17 -11.97 -16.63
C ILE A 112 1.01 -12.06 -15.10
N PRO A 113 0.76 -13.26 -14.54
CA PRO A 113 0.70 -13.43 -13.09
C PRO A 113 1.98 -12.90 -12.41
N ILE A 114 1.82 -12.18 -11.29
CA ILE A 114 2.94 -11.51 -10.61
C ILE A 114 4.09 -12.47 -10.26
N GLY A 115 3.78 -13.70 -9.90
CA GLY A 115 4.78 -14.74 -9.62
C GLY A 115 5.66 -15.07 -10.84
N GLU A 116 5.07 -15.18 -12.03
CA GLU A 116 5.81 -15.41 -13.26
C GLU A 116 6.64 -14.19 -13.67
N LEU A 117 6.06 -12.99 -13.55
CA LEU A 117 6.78 -11.74 -13.80
C LEU A 117 8.00 -11.60 -12.88
N ASN A 118 7.83 -11.89 -11.59
CA ASN A 118 8.93 -11.85 -10.61
C ASN A 118 9.99 -12.91 -10.91
N ALA A 119 9.60 -14.12 -11.34
CA ALA A 119 10.55 -15.14 -11.79
C ALA A 119 11.37 -14.70 -13.02
N ARG A 120 10.74 -14.00 -13.98
CA ARG A 120 11.43 -13.42 -15.14
C ARG A 120 12.37 -12.27 -14.71
N ARG A 121 11.91 -11.36 -13.83
CA ARG A 121 12.74 -10.27 -13.29
C ARG A 121 13.96 -10.79 -12.54
N SER A 122 13.81 -11.84 -11.75
CA SER A 122 14.92 -12.43 -10.97
C SER A 122 16.04 -13.00 -11.87
N ARG A 123 15.74 -13.36 -13.12
CA ARG A 123 16.76 -13.81 -14.08
C ARG A 123 17.58 -12.66 -14.67
N LEU A 124 17.08 -11.44 -14.61
CA LEU A 124 17.77 -10.24 -15.08
C LEU A 124 18.52 -9.50 -13.97
N SER A 125 18.38 -9.97 -12.72
CA SER A 125 18.80 -9.24 -11.52
C SER A 125 19.72 -10.06 -10.62
N ARG A 126 20.81 -9.48 -10.19
CA ARG A 126 21.74 -10.06 -9.21
C ARG A 126 21.23 -10.04 -7.79
N ILE A 127 20.26 -9.16 -7.48
CA ILE A 127 19.78 -8.92 -6.12
C ILE A 127 18.39 -9.50 -5.84
N LYS A 128 17.57 -9.76 -6.85
CA LYS A 128 16.23 -10.35 -6.69
C LYS A 128 16.29 -11.88 -6.56
N GLY A 129 15.16 -12.52 -6.16
CA GLY A 129 15.09 -13.97 -5.99
C GLY A 129 16.13 -14.52 -5.02
N GLY A 130 16.31 -13.92 -3.85
CA GLY A 130 17.31 -14.28 -2.86
C GLY A 130 18.73 -13.77 -3.19
N GLY A 131 18.87 -12.84 -4.16
CA GLY A 131 20.17 -12.36 -4.60
C GLY A 131 20.96 -11.65 -3.51
N VAL A 132 20.32 -10.77 -2.73
CA VAL A 132 20.97 -10.12 -1.58
C VAL A 132 21.36 -11.14 -0.52
N ALA A 133 20.52 -12.15 -0.25
CA ALA A 133 20.86 -13.24 0.65
C ALA A 133 22.11 -14.02 0.18
N ARG A 134 22.22 -14.30 -1.11
CA ARG A 134 23.43 -14.95 -1.69
C ARG A 134 24.67 -14.06 -1.53
N LEU A 135 24.56 -12.74 -1.70
CA LEU A 135 25.68 -11.82 -1.51
C LEU A 135 26.15 -11.73 -0.05
N LEU A 136 25.27 -11.95 0.90
CA LEU A 136 25.62 -12.03 2.33
C LEU A 136 26.37 -13.31 2.69
N GLY A 137 26.14 -14.41 1.95
CA GLY A 137 26.76 -15.70 2.20
C GLY A 137 26.33 -16.29 3.55
N ASP A 138 27.31 -16.63 4.40
CA ASP A 138 27.12 -17.19 5.74
C ASP A 138 26.98 -16.15 6.87
N ARG A 139 26.92 -14.87 6.50
CA ARG A 139 26.79 -13.76 7.44
C ARG A 139 25.42 -13.79 8.12
N ARG A 140 25.40 -13.61 9.44
CA ARG A 140 24.15 -13.37 10.16
C ARG A 140 23.56 -12.03 9.76
N ALA A 141 22.24 -11.98 9.58
CA ALA A 141 21.51 -10.76 9.31
C ALA A 141 20.08 -10.86 9.86
N ARG A 142 19.44 -9.73 10.06
CA ARG A 142 18.00 -9.64 10.33
C ARG A 142 17.29 -8.90 9.23
N ALA A 143 16.10 -9.36 8.89
CA ALA A 143 15.25 -8.71 7.90
C ALA A 143 13.85 -8.55 8.47
N LEU A 144 13.40 -7.29 8.56
CA LEU A 144 12.04 -6.92 8.96
C LEU A 144 11.27 -6.50 7.72
N PHE A 145 10.08 -7.06 7.54
CA PHE A 145 9.27 -6.84 6.37
C PHE A 145 7.94 -6.17 6.73
N ILE A 146 7.57 -5.16 5.95
CA ILE A 146 6.18 -4.71 5.80
C ILE A 146 5.67 -5.33 4.50
N SER A 147 4.62 -6.14 4.59
CA SER A 147 4.09 -6.93 3.48
C SER A 147 2.83 -6.30 2.90
N ASP A 148 2.83 -6.12 1.58
CA ASP A 148 1.67 -5.77 0.76
C ASP A 148 1.23 -6.93 -0.15
N VAL A 149 1.90 -8.09 -0.07
CA VAL A 149 1.65 -9.24 -0.94
C VAL A 149 0.79 -10.31 -0.28
N PRO A 150 0.00 -11.08 -1.06
CA PRO A 150 -0.75 -12.21 -0.53
C PRO A 150 0.17 -13.27 0.09
N GLY A 151 -0.19 -13.74 1.30
CA GLY A 151 0.54 -14.80 1.99
C GLY A 151 1.81 -14.36 2.71
N ASP A 152 2.16 -13.08 2.68
CA ASP A 152 3.29 -12.48 3.42
C ASP A 152 4.64 -13.20 3.20
N ASP A 153 4.84 -13.76 1.99
CA ASP A 153 6.04 -14.53 1.69
C ASP A 153 7.26 -13.63 1.41
N PRO A 154 8.33 -13.69 2.22
CA PRO A 154 9.57 -12.96 1.96
C PRO A 154 10.21 -13.24 0.60
N ALA A 155 9.90 -14.38 -0.04
CA ALA A 155 10.34 -14.69 -1.40
C ALA A 155 9.63 -13.85 -2.48
N VAL A 156 8.53 -13.19 -2.14
CA VAL A 156 7.74 -12.34 -3.05
C VAL A 156 7.90 -10.86 -2.73
N ILE A 157 7.97 -10.48 -1.45
CA ILE A 157 8.12 -9.08 -1.02
C ILE A 157 9.38 -8.47 -1.64
N GLY A 158 9.22 -7.33 -2.33
CA GLY A 158 10.33 -6.66 -3.03
C GLY A 158 10.99 -7.53 -4.10
N SER A 159 10.26 -8.46 -4.74
CA SER A 159 10.77 -9.50 -5.65
C SER A 159 11.80 -10.41 -4.96
N GLY A 160 11.63 -10.64 -3.66
CA GLY A 160 12.45 -11.59 -2.91
C GLY A 160 13.91 -11.17 -2.73
N LEU A 161 14.21 -9.88 -2.56
CA LEU A 161 15.59 -9.41 -2.33
C LEU A 161 16.32 -10.24 -1.25
N LEU A 162 15.65 -10.48 -0.14
CA LEU A 162 16.11 -11.27 1.01
C LEU A 162 15.28 -12.56 1.21
N GLY A 163 14.56 -12.99 0.16
CA GLY A 163 13.88 -14.28 0.18
C GLY A 163 14.86 -15.44 0.32
N PRO A 164 14.37 -16.63 0.75
CA PRO A 164 15.17 -17.84 0.73
C PRO A 164 15.67 -18.12 -0.69
N SER A 165 16.94 -18.51 -0.82
CA SER A 165 17.54 -18.88 -2.10
C SER A 165 17.60 -20.39 -2.22
N VAL A 166 17.15 -20.94 -3.35
CA VAL A 166 17.19 -22.39 -3.61
C VAL A 166 18.63 -22.89 -3.56
N GLY A 167 18.86 -23.94 -2.76
CA GLY A 167 20.18 -24.57 -2.62
C GLY A 167 21.19 -23.78 -1.80
N HIS A 168 20.80 -22.71 -1.16
CA HIS A 168 21.65 -21.90 -0.28
C HIS A 168 21.06 -21.85 1.14
N GLN A 169 21.87 -22.24 2.13
CA GLN A 169 21.54 -22.04 3.54
C GLN A 169 22.09 -20.68 3.98
N ASP A 170 21.20 -19.79 4.35
CA ASP A 170 21.56 -18.48 4.93
C ASP A 170 21.27 -18.43 6.43
N ARG A 171 21.78 -17.39 7.09
CA ARG A 171 21.57 -17.10 8.52
C ARG A 171 20.76 -15.83 8.72
N ILE A 172 19.77 -15.61 7.86
CA ILE A 172 18.91 -14.43 7.91
C ILE A 172 17.66 -14.78 8.72
N GLU A 173 17.46 -14.08 9.82
CA GLU A 173 16.20 -14.09 10.56
C GLU A 173 15.22 -13.17 9.84
N ARG A 174 14.07 -13.69 9.39
CA ARG A 174 13.05 -12.96 8.64
C ARG A 174 11.78 -12.82 9.48
N THR A 175 11.33 -11.58 9.67
CA THR A 175 10.14 -11.28 10.48
C THR A 175 9.22 -10.33 9.71
N ILE A 176 7.94 -10.70 9.59
CA ILE A 176 6.89 -9.78 9.12
C ILE A 176 6.47 -8.93 10.31
N VAL A 177 6.71 -7.62 10.23
CA VAL A 177 6.37 -6.68 11.32
C VAL A 177 5.05 -5.95 11.07
N ALA A 178 4.63 -5.84 9.82
CA ALA A 178 3.31 -5.34 9.46
C ALA A 178 2.83 -6.03 8.17
N SER A 179 1.53 -6.29 8.11
CA SER A 179 0.84 -6.86 6.96
C SER A 179 -0.62 -6.42 6.97
N LEU A 180 -1.37 -6.77 5.94
CA LEU A 180 -2.80 -6.50 5.85
C LEU A 180 -3.57 -7.04 7.07
N GLU A 181 -3.22 -8.23 7.55
CA GLU A 181 -3.84 -8.83 8.73
C GLU A 181 -3.62 -7.97 9.99
N HIS A 182 -2.42 -7.42 10.18
CA HIS A 182 -2.15 -6.51 11.30
C HIS A 182 -2.99 -5.22 11.20
N ALA A 183 -3.21 -4.70 9.99
CA ALA A 183 -4.07 -3.53 9.79
C ALA A 183 -5.54 -3.86 10.11
N ILE A 184 -6.04 -5.01 9.66
CA ILE A 184 -7.39 -5.52 9.98
C ILE A 184 -7.53 -5.73 11.50
N ASP A 185 -6.54 -6.32 12.16
CA ASP A 185 -6.49 -6.46 13.62
C ASP A 185 -6.58 -5.11 14.33
N GLY A 186 -5.80 -4.13 13.85
CA GLY A 186 -5.81 -2.77 14.40
C GLY A 186 -7.18 -2.11 14.33
N VAL A 187 -7.86 -2.20 13.17
CA VAL A 187 -9.23 -1.70 12.98
C VAL A 187 -10.19 -2.41 13.93
N SER A 188 -10.09 -3.75 14.03
CA SER A 188 -10.97 -4.55 14.87
C SER A 188 -10.84 -4.17 16.36
N VAL A 189 -9.61 -4.08 16.85
CA VAL A 189 -9.32 -3.67 18.24
C VAL A 189 -9.82 -2.25 18.51
N ALA A 190 -9.66 -1.33 17.57
CA ALA A 190 -10.14 0.05 17.72
C ALA A 190 -11.68 0.10 17.79
N ALA A 191 -12.35 -0.66 16.93
CA ALA A 191 -13.83 -0.73 16.90
C ALA A 191 -14.40 -1.39 18.16
N GLU A 192 -13.79 -2.48 18.63
CA GLU A 192 -14.19 -3.15 19.89
C GLU A 192 -14.05 -2.23 21.10
N LYS A 193 -13.00 -1.38 21.16
CA LYS A 193 -12.86 -0.34 22.20
C LYS A 193 -13.97 0.71 22.17
N LEU A 194 -14.59 0.92 21.01
CA LEU A 194 -15.77 1.77 20.84
C LEU A 194 -17.08 1.04 21.14
N GLY A 195 -17.01 -0.24 21.52
CA GLY A 195 -18.18 -1.06 21.82
C GLY A 195 -18.93 -1.57 20.59
N LEU A 196 -18.27 -1.62 19.42
CA LEU A 196 -18.86 -2.12 18.19
C LEU A 196 -18.56 -3.61 18.00
N ASP A 197 -19.58 -4.36 17.58
CA ASP A 197 -19.39 -5.72 17.10
C ASP A 197 -18.71 -5.72 15.74
N VAL A 198 -17.61 -6.47 15.63
CA VAL A 198 -16.79 -6.51 14.42
C VAL A 198 -16.90 -7.85 13.72
N ARG A 199 -17.16 -7.82 12.41
CA ARG A 199 -17.00 -8.96 11.51
C ARG A 199 -15.78 -8.82 10.63
N ARG A 200 -14.95 -9.85 10.60
CA ARG A 200 -13.80 -10.01 9.73
C ARG A 200 -14.08 -11.16 8.76
N PRO A 201 -14.56 -10.88 7.55
CA PRO A 201 -14.68 -11.93 6.52
C PRO A 201 -13.34 -12.54 6.20
N VAL A 202 -13.32 -13.87 6.02
CA VAL A 202 -12.08 -14.60 5.74
C VAL A 202 -11.63 -14.35 4.31
N GLY A 203 -10.33 -14.11 4.14
CA GLY A 203 -9.68 -13.98 2.84
C GLY A 203 -9.49 -12.53 2.40
N ARG A 204 -8.54 -12.38 1.48
CA ARG A 204 -8.20 -11.11 0.84
C ARG A 204 -9.10 -10.92 -0.39
N PHE A 205 -9.54 -9.70 -0.65
CA PHE A 205 -10.25 -9.41 -1.90
C PHE A 205 -9.25 -9.04 -3.01
N ASP A 206 -9.56 -9.42 -4.26
CA ASP A 206 -8.72 -9.22 -5.45
C ASP A 206 -9.56 -9.13 -6.75
N ASP A 207 -10.76 -8.55 -6.68
CA ASP A 207 -11.72 -8.49 -7.80
C ASP A 207 -11.93 -7.03 -8.28
N ASP A 208 -12.77 -6.88 -9.31
CA ASP A 208 -13.19 -5.59 -9.84
C ASP A 208 -13.88 -4.72 -8.77
N ALA A 209 -13.49 -3.45 -8.70
CA ALA A 209 -13.93 -2.52 -7.67
C ALA A 209 -15.47 -2.35 -7.61
N ALA A 210 -16.13 -2.31 -8.77
CA ALA A 210 -17.60 -2.17 -8.81
C ALA A 210 -18.30 -3.46 -8.35
N ARG A 211 -17.77 -4.64 -8.68
CA ARG A 211 -18.28 -5.92 -8.16
C ARG A 211 -18.07 -6.05 -6.66
N LEU A 212 -16.91 -5.63 -6.16
CA LEU A 212 -16.62 -5.60 -4.73
C LEU A 212 -17.56 -4.65 -3.98
N ALA A 213 -17.87 -3.48 -4.53
CA ALA A 213 -18.83 -2.56 -3.95
C ALA A 213 -20.20 -3.22 -3.72
N VAL A 214 -20.70 -3.97 -4.72
CA VAL A 214 -21.96 -4.72 -4.59
C VAL A 214 -21.85 -5.78 -3.48
N ARG A 215 -20.78 -6.56 -3.48
CA ARG A 215 -20.55 -7.60 -2.48
C ARG A 215 -20.47 -7.02 -1.07
N PHE A 216 -19.66 -6.01 -0.85
CA PHE A 216 -19.45 -5.43 0.49
C PHE A 216 -20.71 -4.74 1.02
N THR A 217 -21.42 -4.00 0.19
CA THR A 217 -22.68 -3.36 0.57
C THR A 217 -23.73 -4.42 0.95
N HIS A 218 -23.84 -5.49 0.19
CA HIS A 218 -24.76 -6.60 0.48
C HIS A 218 -24.37 -7.34 1.77
N GLU A 219 -23.09 -7.67 1.94
CA GLU A 219 -22.60 -8.31 3.17
C GLU A 219 -22.84 -7.43 4.38
N LEU A 220 -22.58 -6.12 4.29
CA LEU A 220 -22.83 -5.15 5.36
C LEU A 220 -24.32 -5.08 5.72
N HIS A 221 -25.18 -5.07 4.74
CA HIS A 221 -26.63 -5.02 4.95
C HIS A 221 -27.16 -6.25 5.69
N LEU A 222 -26.72 -7.44 5.28
CA LEU A 222 -27.20 -8.71 5.83
C LEU A 222 -26.58 -9.09 7.17
N ASN A 223 -25.47 -8.49 7.54
CA ASN A 223 -24.74 -8.85 8.73
C ASN A 223 -25.41 -8.32 10.00
N SER A 224 -25.29 -9.09 11.09
CA SER A 224 -25.69 -8.63 12.43
C SER A 224 -24.65 -7.71 13.09
N ALA A 225 -23.37 -7.85 12.76
CA ALA A 225 -22.32 -7.00 13.31
C ALA A 225 -22.45 -5.55 12.81
N GLN A 226 -22.00 -4.61 13.64
CA GLN A 226 -22.08 -3.19 13.35
C GLN A 226 -20.95 -2.73 12.41
N LEU A 227 -19.81 -3.39 12.46
CA LEU A 227 -18.67 -3.08 11.61
C LEU A 227 -18.21 -4.33 10.86
N CYS A 228 -17.94 -4.15 9.57
CA CYS A 228 -17.26 -5.15 8.75
C CYS A 228 -15.94 -4.56 8.26
N VAL A 229 -14.86 -5.34 8.33
CA VAL A 229 -13.56 -4.93 7.78
C VAL A 229 -13.07 -5.98 6.79
N TRP A 230 -12.75 -5.53 5.58
CA TRP A 230 -12.17 -6.33 4.51
C TRP A 230 -10.82 -5.76 4.13
N GLY A 231 -9.89 -6.62 3.74
CA GLY A 231 -8.60 -6.22 3.24
C GLY A 231 -8.28 -6.87 1.91
N GLY A 232 -7.52 -6.18 1.05
CA GLY A 232 -7.17 -6.73 -0.24
C GLY A 232 -6.61 -5.69 -1.20
N GLU A 233 -6.87 -5.91 -2.49
CA GLU A 233 -6.49 -5.00 -3.56
C GLU A 233 -7.50 -5.16 -4.71
N SER A 234 -8.26 -4.09 -5.00
CA SER A 234 -9.22 -4.09 -6.09
C SER A 234 -8.57 -3.72 -7.42
N THR A 235 -9.26 -4.03 -8.52
CA THR A 235 -8.87 -3.64 -9.86
C THR A 235 -9.92 -2.76 -10.51
N VAL A 236 -9.52 -1.89 -11.45
CA VAL A 236 -10.43 -1.08 -12.26
C VAL A 236 -10.03 -1.21 -13.72
N GLN A 237 -11.00 -1.50 -14.58
CA GLN A 237 -10.79 -1.45 -16.03
C GLN A 237 -10.88 0.00 -16.49
N LEU A 238 -9.73 0.56 -16.88
CA LEU A 238 -9.66 1.95 -17.32
C LEU A 238 -10.14 2.09 -18.77
N PRO A 239 -11.00 3.09 -19.09
CA PRO A 239 -11.31 3.46 -20.45
C PRO A 239 -10.09 4.08 -21.16
N GLN A 240 -10.18 4.28 -22.48
CA GLN A 240 -9.09 4.85 -23.28
C GLN A 240 -8.60 6.22 -22.76
N SER A 241 -9.50 7.03 -22.22
CA SER A 241 -9.21 8.33 -21.61
C SER A 241 -9.86 8.39 -20.22
N PRO A 242 -9.18 7.83 -19.19
CA PRO A 242 -9.73 7.83 -17.84
C PRO A 242 -9.71 9.25 -17.25
N GLY A 243 -10.68 9.53 -16.38
CA GLY A 243 -10.69 10.69 -15.52
C GLY A 243 -9.72 10.56 -14.33
N ARG A 244 -9.90 11.42 -13.32
CA ARG A 244 -9.11 11.43 -12.10
C ARG A 244 -9.67 10.45 -11.07
N GLY A 245 -8.82 9.68 -10.40
CA GLY A 245 -9.21 8.79 -9.31
C GLY A 245 -8.29 7.59 -9.17
N GLY A 246 -8.59 6.75 -8.19
CA GLY A 246 -7.97 5.48 -7.95
C GLY A 246 -9.00 4.37 -7.72
N ARG A 247 -8.53 3.18 -7.44
CA ARG A 247 -9.37 1.98 -7.28
C ARG A 247 -10.25 2.03 -6.02
N ASN A 248 -9.76 2.62 -4.93
CA ASN A 248 -10.52 2.77 -3.69
C ASN A 248 -11.62 3.83 -3.85
N GLN A 249 -11.32 4.95 -4.47
CA GLN A 249 -12.29 5.98 -4.82
C GLN A 249 -13.35 5.43 -5.78
N HIS A 250 -12.96 4.59 -6.75
CA HIS A 250 -13.89 3.93 -7.66
C HIS A 250 -14.83 2.97 -6.94
N LEU A 251 -14.29 2.14 -6.03
CA LEU A 251 -15.07 1.23 -5.18
C LEU A 251 -16.04 2.02 -4.29
N ALA A 252 -15.58 3.09 -3.64
CA ALA A 252 -16.39 3.93 -2.78
C ALA A 252 -17.53 4.58 -3.56
N LEU A 253 -17.26 5.18 -4.72
CA LEU A 253 -18.31 5.79 -5.55
C LEU A 253 -19.35 4.77 -6.03
N ALA A 254 -18.91 3.56 -6.41
CA ALA A 254 -19.82 2.48 -6.77
C ALA A 254 -20.67 2.03 -5.58
N ALA A 255 -20.10 2.00 -4.36
CA ALA A 255 -20.84 1.70 -3.15
C ALA A 255 -21.85 2.81 -2.78
N ALA A 256 -21.51 4.08 -2.95
CA ALA A 256 -22.40 5.21 -2.67
C ALA A 256 -23.75 5.09 -3.35
N ARG A 257 -23.78 4.61 -4.60
CA ARG A 257 -25.03 4.35 -5.34
C ARG A 257 -25.93 3.33 -4.67
N LEU A 258 -25.33 2.32 -4.07
CA LEU A 258 -26.03 1.22 -3.38
C LEU A 258 -26.46 1.63 -1.97
N LEU A 259 -25.76 2.58 -1.38
CA LEU A 259 -26.07 3.15 -0.06
C LEU A 259 -27.15 4.24 -0.12
N ALA A 260 -27.45 4.78 -1.28
CA ALA A 260 -28.45 5.85 -1.45
C ALA A 260 -29.77 5.47 -0.80
N GLY A 261 -30.29 6.31 0.09
CA GLY A 261 -31.53 6.04 0.83
C GLY A 261 -31.41 5.06 2.00
N GLN A 262 -30.20 4.66 2.38
CA GLN A 262 -29.91 3.81 3.53
C GLN A 262 -29.14 4.56 4.63
N PRO A 263 -29.79 5.41 5.43
CA PRO A 263 -29.14 6.41 6.28
C PRO A 263 -28.28 5.83 7.42
N ASN A 264 -28.34 4.53 7.64
CA ASN A 264 -27.61 3.84 8.69
C ASN A 264 -26.35 3.12 8.19
N LEU A 265 -26.02 3.22 6.92
CA LEU A 265 -24.86 2.56 6.31
C LEU A 265 -23.84 3.56 5.79
N MET A 266 -22.57 3.27 6.07
CA MET A 266 -21.41 4.02 5.57
C MET A 266 -20.34 3.04 5.10
N LEU A 267 -19.51 3.44 4.15
CA LEU A 267 -18.40 2.62 3.67
C LEU A 267 -17.18 3.52 3.39
N LEU A 268 -16.06 3.16 4.01
CA LEU A 268 -14.72 3.67 3.71
C LEU A 268 -14.00 2.68 2.82
N ALA A 269 -13.36 3.16 1.77
CA ALA A 269 -12.36 2.39 1.01
C ALA A 269 -11.11 3.24 0.87
N ALA A 270 -9.94 2.72 1.30
CA ALA A 270 -8.71 3.50 1.32
C ALA A 270 -7.46 2.62 1.19
N GLY A 271 -6.44 3.16 0.51
CA GLY A 271 -5.08 2.63 0.51
C GLY A 271 -4.35 2.95 1.81
N THR A 272 -3.71 1.96 2.40
CA THR A 272 -2.99 2.13 3.67
C THR A 272 -1.73 3.00 3.54
N ASP A 273 -1.21 3.24 2.33
CA ASP A 273 -0.08 4.14 2.07
C ASP A 273 -0.47 5.63 2.00
N GLY A 274 -1.78 5.91 2.03
CA GLY A 274 -2.30 7.29 2.02
C GLY A 274 -2.49 7.86 0.62
N THR A 275 -2.39 7.03 -0.43
CA THR A 275 -2.60 7.43 -1.82
C THR A 275 -3.51 6.45 -2.54
N ASP A 276 -4.23 6.91 -3.57
CA ASP A 276 -5.10 6.06 -4.39
C ASP A 276 -4.98 6.42 -5.87
N GLY A 277 -4.37 5.54 -6.65
CA GLY A 277 -4.09 5.76 -8.07
C GLY A 277 -3.09 6.91 -8.29
N VAL A 278 -3.55 7.94 -9.02
CA VAL A 278 -2.76 9.14 -9.37
C VAL A 278 -3.14 10.35 -8.50
N THR A 279 -3.78 10.10 -7.35
CA THR A 279 -4.25 11.16 -6.44
C THR A 279 -3.48 11.13 -5.12
N ASP A 280 -3.49 12.26 -4.40
CA ASP A 280 -2.93 12.40 -3.06
C ASP A 280 -3.94 12.04 -1.96
N ASP A 281 -5.10 11.53 -2.35
CA ASP A 281 -6.15 11.08 -1.45
C ASP A 281 -5.98 9.59 -1.16
N ALA A 282 -6.15 9.17 0.08
CA ALA A 282 -6.07 7.76 0.46
C ALA A 282 -7.24 6.93 -0.11
N GLY A 283 -8.37 7.55 -0.35
CA GLY A 283 -9.60 6.93 -0.80
C GLY A 283 -10.80 7.81 -0.52
N ALA A 284 -11.92 7.19 -0.11
CA ALA A 284 -13.14 7.93 0.21
C ALA A 284 -14.01 7.24 1.28
N LEU A 285 -14.75 8.06 2.04
CA LEU A 285 -15.79 7.65 2.97
C LEU A 285 -17.16 8.11 2.44
N VAL A 286 -17.99 7.17 2.05
CA VAL A 286 -19.30 7.42 1.44
C VAL A 286 -20.45 6.98 2.33
N ASP A 287 -21.60 7.62 2.13
CA ASP A 287 -22.83 7.41 2.89
C ASP A 287 -24.09 7.48 2.00
N SER A 288 -25.26 7.46 2.62
CA SER A 288 -26.55 7.56 1.94
C SER A 288 -26.78 8.87 1.20
N GLU A 289 -26.07 9.93 1.55
CA GLU A 289 -26.26 11.29 1.00
C GLU A 289 -25.22 11.63 -0.08
N THR A 290 -24.18 10.82 -0.29
CA THR A 290 -23.13 11.05 -1.29
C THR A 290 -23.71 11.33 -2.68
N CYS A 291 -24.68 10.52 -3.16
CA CYS A 291 -25.30 10.74 -4.46
C CYS A 291 -26.16 12.02 -4.50
N ALA A 292 -26.78 12.42 -3.41
CA ALA A 292 -27.51 13.67 -3.32
C ALA A 292 -26.57 14.87 -3.40
N ARG A 293 -25.42 14.82 -2.71
CA ARG A 293 -24.37 15.86 -2.82
C ARG A 293 -23.81 15.96 -4.24
N LEU A 294 -23.60 14.83 -4.94
CA LEU A 294 -23.21 14.83 -6.35
C LEU A 294 -24.26 15.49 -7.26
N SER A 295 -25.54 15.19 -7.05
CA SER A 295 -26.63 15.80 -7.82
C SER A 295 -26.69 17.31 -7.63
N LEU A 296 -26.42 17.83 -6.41
CA LEU A 296 -26.31 19.27 -6.15
C LEU A 296 -25.11 19.91 -6.86
N ALA A 297 -24.05 19.14 -7.09
CA ALA A 297 -22.88 19.56 -7.85
C ALA A 297 -23.03 19.32 -9.37
N GLU A 298 -24.27 19.03 -9.84
CA GLU A 298 -24.58 18.73 -11.24
C GLU A 298 -23.77 17.56 -11.83
N MET A 299 -23.41 16.58 -11.01
CA MET A 299 -22.64 15.39 -11.40
C MET A 299 -23.49 14.12 -11.28
N ASP A 300 -23.26 13.20 -12.21
CA ASP A 300 -23.89 11.88 -12.25
C ASP A 300 -22.88 10.80 -11.87
N ALA A 301 -23.18 10.02 -10.83
CA ALA A 301 -22.29 8.99 -10.31
C ALA A 301 -22.02 7.90 -11.35
N ASP A 302 -23.03 7.50 -12.15
CA ASP A 302 -22.89 6.45 -13.18
C ASP A 302 -21.97 6.92 -14.32
N ASP A 303 -22.08 8.17 -14.70
CA ASP A 303 -21.21 8.77 -15.72
C ASP A 303 -19.75 8.82 -15.23
N CYS A 304 -19.53 9.26 -13.99
CA CYS A 304 -18.20 9.31 -13.38
C CYS A 304 -17.58 7.93 -13.24
N ILE A 305 -18.33 6.89 -12.84
CA ILE A 305 -17.87 5.51 -12.80
C ILE A 305 -17.45 5.03 -14.20
N ARG A 306 -18.30 5.25 -15.24
CA ARG A 306 -17.95 4.84 -16.62
C ARG A 306 -16.68 5.48 -17.14
N ARG A 307 -16.40 6.72 -16.75
CA ARG A 307 -15.21 7.48 -17.14
C ARG A 307 -14.01 7.23 -16.23
N ALA A 308 -14.14 6.39 -15.20
CA ALA A 308 -13.14 6.24 -14.14
C ALA A 308 -12.70 7.60 -13.53
N ASP A 309 -13.67 8.49 -13.26
CA ASP A 309 -13.49 9.87 -12.78
C ASP A 309 -14.03 10.02 -11.34
N SER A 310 -13.82 8.99 -10.55
CA SER A 310 -14.31 8.90 -9.18
C SER A 310 -13.71 9.95 -8.25
N GLY A 311 -12.44 10.31 -8.47
CA GLY A 311 -11.78 11.35 -7.66
C GLY A 311 -12.39 12.74 -7.84
N THR A 312 -12.76 13.11 -9.07
CA THR A 312 -13.46 14.37 -9.34
C THR A 312 -14.85 14.39 -8.70
N ALA A 313 -15.58 13.27 -8.83
CA ALA A 313 -16.90 13.12 -8.22
C ALA A 313 -16.84 13.25 -6.69
N LEU A 314 -15.98 12.48 -6.05
CA LEU A 314 -15.86 12.45 -4.59
C LEU A 314 -15.26 13.73 -4.00
N ALA A 315 -14.46 14.46 -4.76
CA ALA A 315 -14.05 15.81 -4.39
C ALA A 315 -15.26 16.77 -4.38
N ALA A 316 -16.14 16.67 -5.37
CA ALA A 316 -17.33 17.53 -5.47
C ALA A 316 -18.37 17.22 -4.37
N SER A 317 -18.49 15.97 -3.94
CA SER A 317 -19.37 15.57 -2.83
C SER A 317 -18.75 15.76 -1.44
N GLY A 318 -17.44 16.06 -1.35
CA GLY A 318 -16.73 16.25 -0.08
C GLY A 318 -16.44 14.95 0.65
N ASP A 319 -16.36 13.80 -0.05
CA ASP A 319 -16.23 12.46 0.54
C ASP A 319 -14.80 11.90 0.46
N LEU A 320 -13.83 12.65 -0.11
CA LEU A 320 -12.44 12.21 -0.16
C LEU A 320 -11.82 12.13 1.24
N VAL A 321 -10.98 11.12 1.44
CA VAL A 321 -10.18 10.95 2.64
C VAL A 321 -8.74 11.29 2.32
N HIS A 322 -8.23 12.34 2.96
CA HIS A 322 -6.87 12.83 2.78
C HIS A 322 -6.07 12.61 4.07
N THR A 323 -5.01 11.81 4.00
CA THR A 323 -4.14 11.49 5.14
C THR A 323 -2.71 11.99 4.95
N GLY A 324 -2.33 12.29 3.72
CA GLY A 324 -0.93 12.34 3.33
C GLY A 324 -0.25 10.97 3.42
N PRO A 325 1.04 10.88 3.13
CA PRO A 325 1.81 9.64 3.24
C PRO A 325 1.80 9.10 4.66
N THR A 326 1.37 7.83 4.84
CA THR A 326 1.25 7.20 6.16
C THR A 326 2.53 6.56 6.67
N GLY A 327 3.56 6.46 5.81
CA GLY A 327 4.81 5.78 6.13
C GLY A 327 4.71 4.25 6.15
N THR A 328 3.58 3.67 5.71
CA THR A 328 3.39 2.22 5.55
C THR A 328 2.81 1.88 4.18
N ASN A 329 2.69 0.61 3.86
CA ASN A 329 1.90 0.08 2.75
C ASN A 329 1.66 -1.41 2.99
N VAL A 330 0.43 -1.78 3.32
CA VAL A 330 0.03 -3.18 3.52
C VAL A 330 -1.17 -3.58 2.64
N GLY A 331 -1.49 -2.77 1.62
CA GLY A 331 -2.64 -2.95 0.72
C GLY A 331 -3.79 -2.02 1.06
N ASP A 332 -5.00 -2.39 0.65
CA ASP A 332 -6.20 -1.58 0.81
C ASP A 332 -7.11 -2.13 1.92
N LEU A 333 -7.77 -1.23 2.62
CA LEU A 333 -8.81 -1.53 3.59
C LEU A 333 -10.17 -1.04 3.11
N VAL A 334 -11.19 -1.86 3.32
CA VAL A 334 -12.59 -1.44 3.20
C VAL A 334 -13.26 -1.66 4.55
N ILE A 335 -13.90 -0.62 5.08
CA ILE A 335 -14.58 -0.64 6.37
C ILE A 335 -16.04 -0.23 6.14
N GLY A 336 -16.96 -1.16 6.38
CA GLY A 336 -18.38 -0.88 6.36
C GLY A 336 -18.92 -0.70 7.78
N LEU A 337 -19.69 0.35 8.01
CA LEU A 337 -20.30 0.64 9.29
C LEU A 337 -21.82 0.67 9.17
N LYS A 338 -22.50 -0.04 10.08
CA LYS A 338 -23.95 -0.03 10.25
C LYS A 338 -24.31 0.52 11.63
N LEU A 339 -24.89 1.70 11.64
CA LEU A 339 -25.31 2.38 12.86
C LEU A 339 -26.80 2.16 13.12
N SER A 340 -27.21 2.28 14.39
CA SER A 340 -28.63 2.46 14.69
C SER A 340 -29.11 3.80 14.12
N ALA A 341 -30.40 3.93 13.80
CA ALA A 341 -30.95 5.18 13.27
C ALA A 341 -30.66 6.41 14.15
N LEU A 342 -30.59 6.22 15.46
CA LEU A 342 -30.23 7.29 16.42
C LEU A 342 -28.74 7.67 16.32
N ALA A 343 -27.86 6.67 16.26
CA ALA A 343 -26.41 6.92 16.14
C ALA A 343 -26.04 7.53 14.79
N ALA A 344 -26.74 7.16 13.73
CA ALA A 344 -26.55 7.76 12.40
C ALA A 344 -26.88 9.27 12.41
N ARG A 345 -28.00 9.68 13.07
CA ARG A 345 -28.34 11.11 13.20
C ARG A 345 -27.30 11.88 14.01
N ILE A 346 -26.79 11.32 15.11
CA ILE A 346 -25.75 11.94 15.94
C ILE A 346 -24.45 12.11 15.13
N ALA A 347 -24.09 11.12 14.30
CA ALA A 347 -22.88 11.17 13.48
C ALA A 347 -22.98 12.27 12.39
N VAL A 348 -24.12 12.44 11.76
CA VAL A 348 -24.37 13.52 10.80
C VAL A 348 -24.30 14.90 11.48
N GLU A 349 -24.98 15.07 12.61
CA GLU A 349 -24.96 16.32 13.38
C GLU A 349 -23.55 16.70 13.88
N ALA A 350 -22.74 15.69 14.26
CA ALA A 350 -21.34 15.90 14.66
C ALA A 350 -20.43 16.31 13.49
N ARG A 351 -20.66 15.77 12.29
CA ARG A 351 -19.93 16.14 11.07
C ARG A 351 -20.22 17.58 10.67
N ASP A 352 -21.48 17.97 10.64
CA ASP A 352 -21.89 19.34 10.34
C ASP A 352 -21.41 20.37 11.38
N GLY A 353 -21.21 19.94 12.65
CA GLY A 353 -20.65 20.76 13.71
C GLY A 353 -19.13 20.93 13.66
N LEU A 354 -18.38 20.01 13.04
CA LEU A 354 -16.92 20.12 12.87
C LEU A 354 -16.53 21.10 11.75
N ASP A 355 -17.33 21.22 10.70
CA ASP A 355 -17.11 22.19 9.61
C ASP A 355 -17.30 23.66 10.04
N THR A 356 -17.90 23.92 11.20
CA THR A 356 -18.12 25.29 11.72
C THR A 356 -17.02 25.80 12.65
N HIS A 357 -15.99 25.00 12.97
CA HIS A 357 -14.90 25.37 13.89
C HIS A 357 -13.49 25.37 13.28
N VAL A 358 -13.36 25.25 11.96
CA VAL A 358 -12.08 25.46 11.27
C VAL A 358 -12.22 26.63 10.31
N LEU A 359 -12.18 27.82 10.87
CA LEU A 359 -11.88 29.10 10.21
C LEU A 359 -10.84 29.83 11.05
#